data_a5370e4415b3ce1ab7ef5e83d9568064
#
_entry.id   a5370e4415b3ce1ab7ef5e83d9568064
#
_cell.length_a   1.000
_cell.length_b   1.000
_cell.length_c   1.000
_cell.angle_alpha   90.00
_cell.angle_beta   90.00
_cell.angle_gamma   90.00
#
_symmetry.space_group_name_H-M   'P 1'
#
loop_
_entity.id
_entity.type
_entity.pdbx_description
1 polymer ?
#
loop_
_entity_poly.entity_id
_entity_poly.type
_entity_poly.pdbx_seq_one_letter_code
_entity_poly.pdbx_strand_id
1 'polypeptide(L)'
;MKLITCLLFLITMQTSWAERSLVADSVRVKWKTDFATGINLNQSSFSNNWKGGGSNTFATGWYLNHNASINNKSWRLISDLSMQVGFLQNKTQSLRKNIDRIFYEFKAGYRISPQWDFYGSTNFQTQFFQGFEFGKKNKLGIPVDSLVSSIFAPAYLTTSLGLEYHPNKQIYTRVGVGSLRQTFVFDERISRAGLFGLERPGDNIRNQFVLQLLLNVERDIFENVNMKARYSSLIDYFRVGLPNGIVHRFDANFTMKVNKYLSTNLQAVLFKDPDQDPDWQFSQVLSMGLVYRISK
;
A
#
# COMPACT_ATOMS: atom_id res chain seq x y z
N MET A 1 13.05 4.05 20.27
CA MET A 1 12.05 3.72 21.29
C MET A 1 10.87 4.71 21.34
N LYS A 2 11.07 6.03 21.25
CA LYS A 2 9.96 7.02 21.36
C LYS A 2 8.94 7.01 20.18
N LEU A 3 9.31 6.56 18.98
CA LEU A 3 8.40 6.51 17.82
C LEU A 3 7.42 5.32 17.84
N ILE A 4 7.84 4.19 18.36
CA ILE A 4 6.98 2.99 18.48
C ILE A 4 5.86 3.24 19.50
N THR A 5 6.15 4.01 20.53
CA THR A 5 5.16 4.41 21.55
C THR A 5 4.08 5.34 20.99
N CYS A 6 4.40 6.23 20.04
CA CYS A 6 3.41 7.08 19.36
C CYS A 6 2.48 6.30 18.43
N LEU A 7 3.00 5.29 17.71
CA LEU A 7 2.17 4.46 16.82
C LEU A 7 1.20 3.57 17.61
N LEU A 8 1.66 3.01 18.72
CA LEU A 8 0.80 2.27 19.67
C LEU A 8 -0.23 3.16 20.34
N PHE A 9 0.09 4.42 20.62
CA PHE A 9 -0.83 5.39 21.23
C PHE A 9 -1.96 5.79 20.27
N LEU A 10 -1.70 5.88 18.96
CA LEU A 10 -2.74 6.13 17.94
C LEU A 10 -3.71 4.94 17.82
N ILE A 11 -3.24 3.72 17.99
CA ILE A 11 -4.09 2.51 17.97
C ILE A 11 -4.94 2.41 19.25
N THR A 12 -4.40 2.79 20.41
CA THR A 12 -5.13 2.72 21.68
C THR A 12 -6.14 3.86 21.88
N MET A 13 -5.92 5.03 21.26
CA MET A 13 -6.90 6.13 21.31
C MET A 13 -8.20 5.80 20.57
N GLN A 14 -8.19 4.92 19.57
CA GLN A 14 -9.42 4.53 18.87
C GLN A 14 -10.36 3.66 19.72
N THR A 15 -9.87 2.99 20.77
CA THR A 15 -10.71 2.13 21.60
C THR A 15 -11.39 2.86 22.75
N SER A 16 -10.85 3.99 23.22
CA SER A 16 -11.38 4.71 24.39
C SER A 16 -12.43 5.79 24.07
N TRP A 17 -12.57 6.20 22.81
CA TRP A 17 -13.57 7.19 22.40
C TRP A 17 -14.93 6.57 22.00
N ALA A 18 -14.99 5.25 21.86
CA ALA A 18 -16.21 4.53 21.46
C ALA A 18 -17.24 4.34 22.60
N GLU A 19 -16.89 4.64 23.84
CA GLU A 19 -17.76 4.33 25.01
C GLU A 19 -18.54 5.51 25.58
N ARG A 20 -18.42 6.74 25.08
CA ARG A 20 -19.28 7.84 25.53
C ARG A 20 -20.57 7.91 24.74
N SER A 21 -21.59 7.34 25.32
CA SER A 21 -22.98 7.31 24.94
C SER A 21 -23.54 8.68 24.50
N LEU A 22 -23.94 8.79 23.26
CA LEU A 22 -25.08 9.58 22.87
C LEU A 22 -26.29 8.64 22.90
N VAL A 23 -27.01 8.67 24.00
CA VAL A 23 -28.30 7.99 24.16
C VAL A 23 -29.33 8.75 23.33
N ALA A 24 -29.54 8.30 22.12
CA ALA A 24 -30.77 8.46 21.38
C ALA A 24 -31.07 7.11 20.77
N ASP A 25 -32.29 6.68 20.78
CA ASP A 25 -32.86 5.42 20.30
C ASP A 25 -32.29 5.01 18.92
N SER A 26 -31.06 4.50 18.91
CA SER A 26 -30.26 4.28 17.72
C SER A 26 -29.92 2.80 17.63
N VAL A 27 -30.37 2.17 16.58
CA VAL A 27 -29.77 0.94 16.06
C VAL A 27 -28.26 0.99 16.31
N ARG A 28 -27.75 0.15 17.23
CA ARG A 28 -26.33 0.06 17.54
C ARG A 28 -25.60 -0.28 16.24
N VAL A 29 -25.03 0.73 15.62
CA VAL A 29 -24.21 0.54 14.40
C VAL A 29 -22.94 -0.18 14.80
N LYS A 30 -22.82 -1.44 14.42
CA LYS A 30 -21.64 -2.25 14.73
C LYS A 30 -20.59 -2.07 13.64
N TRP A 31 -19.34 -1.96 14.04
CA TRP A 31 -18.20 -2.11 13.13
C TRP A 31 -18.16 -3.54 12.59
N LYS A 32 -18.07 -3.66 11.28
CA LYS A 32 -17.65 -4.90 10.63
C LYS A 32 -16.14 -4.88 10.54
N THR A 33 -15.48 -5.88 11.11
CA THR A 33 -14.03 -5.96 11.11
C THR A 33 -13.57 -7.24 10.44
N ASP A 34 -12.55 -7.13 9.63
CA ASP A 34 -11.81 -8.25 9.04
C ASP A 34 -10.32 -8.07 9.32
N PHE A 35 -9.73 -9.02 10.00
CA PHE A 35 -8.31 -9.06 10.30
C PHE A 35 -7.72 -10.32 9.68
N ALA A 36 -6.62 -10.16 8.96
CA ALA A 36 -5.86 -11.26 8.40
C ALA A 36 -4.36 -11.00 8.58
N THR A 37 -3.63 -11.99 9.06
CA THR A 37 -2.17 -11.99 9.09
C THR A 37 -1.64 -13.32 8.60
N GLY A 38 -0.44 -13.32 8.04
CA GLY A 38 0.13 -14.56 7.53
C GLY A 38 1.61 -14.46 7.23
N ILE A 39 2.23 -15.63 7.08
CA ILE A 39 3.63 -15.80 6.71
C ILE A 39 3.68 -16.56 5.41
N ASN A 40 4.42 -16.04 4.45
CA ASN A 40 4.68 -16.66 3.16
C ASN A 40 6.11 -17.17 3.12
N LEU A 41 6.30 -18.36 2.56
CA LEU A 41 7.59 -18.97 2.34
C LEU A 41 7.70 -19.45 0.89
N ASN A 42 8.83 -19.17 0.27
CA ASN A 42 9.23 -19.72 -1.03
C ASN A 42 10.65 -20.20 -0.94
N GLN A 43 10.89 -21.43 -1.37
CA GLN A 43 12.23 -22.04 -1.37
C GLN A 43 12.45 -22.81 -2.66
N SER A 44 13.64 -22.64 -3.25
CA SER A 44 14.19 -23.56 -4.24
C SER A 44 15.56 -24.05 -3.78
N SER A 45 15.83 -25.35 -3.94
CA SER A 45 17.09 -25.95 -3.54
C SER A 45 17.53 -26.97 -4.58
N PHE A 46 18.78 -26.87 -4.99
CA PHE A 46 19.40 -27.73 -5.99
C PHE A 46 20.68 -28.33 -5.42
N SER A 47 20.89 -29.62 -5.66
CA SER A 47 22.17 -30.29 -5.31
C SER A 47 23.30 -29.77 -6.20
N ASN A 48 24.53 -29.87 -5.73
CA ASN A 48 25.71 -29.40 -6.47
C ASN A 48 25.92 -30.10 -7.84
N ASN A 49 25.38 -31.30 -8.00
CA ASN A 49 25.46 -32.10 -9.23
C ASN A 49 24.21 -31.94 -10.13
N TRP A 50 23.25 -31.09 -9.79
CA TRP A 50 22.09 -30.81 -10.63
C TRP A 50 22.50 -30.15 -11.95
N LYS A 51 22.18 -30.77 -13.09
CA LYS A 51 22.54 -30.30 -14.44
C LYS A 51 21.52 -29.45 -15.13
N GLY A 52 20.28 -29.38 -14.62
CA GLY A 52 19.20 -28.64 -15.22
C GLY A 52 19.23 -27.11 -15.01
N GLY A 53 20.30 -26.57 -14.41
CA GLY A 53 20.39 -25.15 -14.02
C GLY A 53 19.51 -24.82 -12.82
N GLY A 54 19.63 -23.61 -12.32
CA GLY A 54 18.86 -23.10 -11.17
C GLY A 54 19.77 -22.51 -10.09
N SER A 55 19.16 -21.77 -9.19
CA SER A 55 19.84 -21.13 -8.06
C SER A 55 19.08 -21.43 -6.77
N ASN A 56 19.80 -21.78 -5.71
CA ASN A 56 19.19 -21.92 -4.40
C ASN A 56 18.69 -20.55 -3.95
N THR A 57 17.39 -20.47 -3.67
CA THR A 57 16.74 -19.25 -3.21
C THR A 57 15.87 -19.54 -2.02
N PHE A 58 15.83 -18.58 -1.11
CA PHE A 58 14.91 -18.56 0.01
C PHE A 58 14.25 -17.18 0.08
N ALA A 59 12.94 -17.16 0.11
CA ALA A 59 12.17 -15.93 0.32
C ALA A 59 11.13 -16.15 1.41
N THR A 60 11.03 -15.18 2.29
CA THR A 60 10.01 -15.14 3.34
C THR A 60 9.34 -13.81 3.37
N GLY A 61 8.06 -13.78 3.72
CA GLY A 61 7.31 -12.56 3.88
C GLY A 61 6.28 -12.69 4.99
N TRP A 62 5.97 -11.55 5.59
CA TRP A 62 4.88 -11.39 6.54
C TRP A 62 3.95 -10.30 6.07
N TYR A 63 2.65 -10.49 6.31
CA TYR A 63 1.66 -9.46 6.06
C TYR A 63 0.64 -9.37 7.19
N LEU A 64 0.06 -8.19 7.33
CA LEU A 64 -1.07 -7.91 8.19
C LEU A 64 -2.04 -7.01 7.43
N ASN A 65 -3.31 -7.40 7.38
CA ASN A 65 -4.40 -6.59 6.86
C ASN A 65 -5.47 -6.46 7.93
N HIS A 66 -5.95 -5.24 8.16
CA HIS A 66 -7.07 -4.97 9.03
C HIS A 66 -8.01 -3.99 8.35
N ASN A 67 -9.23 -4.42 8.11
CA ASN A 67 -10.30 -3.57 7.60
C ASN A 67 -11.38 -3.45 8.65
N ALA A 68 -11.80 -2.21 8.92
CA ALA A 68 -12.95 -1.94 9.77
C ALA A 68 -13.89 -0.98 9.05
N SER A 69 -15.18 -1.27 9.04
CA SER A 69 -16.16 -0.47 8.32
C SER A 69 -17.48 -0.33 9.07
N ILE A 70 -18.08 0.84 8.92
CA ILE A 70 -19.46 1.15 9.29
C ILE A 70 -20.20 1.54 8.01
N ASN A 71 -21.37 0.99 7.83
CA ASN A 71 -22.26 1.37 6.74
C ASN A 71 -23.69 1.49 7.29
N ASN A 72 -24.16 2.72 7.46
CA ASN A 72 -25.52 3.02 7.88
C ASN A 72 -26.29 3.79 6.78
N LYS A 73 -27.46 4.33 7.10
CA LYS A 73 -28.30 5.07 6.12
C LYS A 73 -27.59 6.29 5.54
N SER A 74 -26.79 7.00 6.33
CA SER A 74 -26.21 8.31 5.94
C SER A 74 -24.69 8.26 5.78
N TRP A 75 -24.00 7.40 6.53
CA TRP A 75 -22.54 7.39 6.59
C TRP A 75 -21.95 6.05 6.21
N ARG A 76 -20.82 6.10 5.54
CA ARG A 76 -19.93 4.97 5.24
C ARG A 76 -18.53 5.32 5.72
N LEU A 77 -18.10 4.69 6.81
CA LEU A 77 -16.77 4.85 7.37
C LEU A 77 -15.94 3.61 7.03
N ILE A 78 -14.69 3.80 6.63
CA ILE A 78 -13.75 2.72 6.35
C ILE A 78 -12.42 3.10 6.97
N SER A 79 -11.81 2.14 7.67
CA SER A 79 -10.43 2.18 8.14
C SER A 79 -9.74 0.94 7.59
N ASP A 80 -8.69 1.12 6.79
CA ASP A 80 -7.97 0.04 6.09
C ASP A 80 -6.47 0.15 6.39
N LEU A 81 -5.91 -0.86 7.04
CA LEU A 81 -4.49 -0.98 7.35
C LEU A 81 -3.92 -2.19 6.61
N SER A 82 -2.86 -2.00 5.87
CA SER A 82 -2.10 -3.06 5.21
C SER A 82 -0.61 -2.89 5.47
N MET A 83 0.01 -3.92 6.01
CA MET A 83 1.45 -3.99 6.24
C MET A 83 2.00 -5.21 5.53
N GLN A 84 3.12 -5.06 4.86
CA GLN A 84 3.81 -6.15 4.16
C GLN A 84 5.31 -5.95 4.29
N VAL A 85 6.02 -7.03 4.60
CA VAL A 85 7.47 -7.07 4.57
C VAL A 85 7.93 -8.43 4.06
N GLY A 86 8.93 -8.43 3.21
CA GLY A 86 9.49 -9.66 2.67
C GLY A 86 10.97 -9.51 2.32
N PHE A 87 11.66 -10.62 2.45
CA PHE A 87 13.09 -10.72 2.20
C PHE A 87 13.36 -11.90 1.28
N LEU A 88 14.36 -11.73 0.44
CA LEU A 88 14.87 -12.71 -0.50
C LEU A 88 16.36 -12.88 -0.28
N GLN A 89 16.82 -14.11 -0.27
CA GLN A 89 18.23 -14.48 -0.29
C GLN A 89 18.47 -15.54 -1.37
N ASN A 90 19.53 -15.40 -2.13
CA ASN A 90 20.00 -16.44 -3.04
C ASN A 90 21.49 -16.75 -2.78
N LYS A 91 22.00 -17.81 -3.44
CA LYS A 91 23.38 -18.32 -3.20
C LYS A 91 24.46 -17.26 -3.46
N THR A 92 24.22 -16.30 -4.34
CA THR A 92 25.20 -15.32 -4.81
C THR A 92 25.01 -13.92 -4.25
N GLN A 93 23.90 -13.69 -3.51
CA GLN A 93 23.53 -12.37 -3.03
C GLN A 93 23.14 -12.44 -1.55
N SER A 94 23.52 -11.40 -0.80
CA SER A 94 23.08 -11.20 0.58
C SER A 94 21.57 -11.05 0.67
N LEU A 95 21.02 -11.13 1.89
CA LEU A 95 19.61 -10.91 2.17
C LEU A 95 19.16 -9.54 1.65
N ARG A 96 18.13 -9.52 0.80
CA ARG A 96 17.58 -8.32 0.18
C ARG A 96 16.10 -8.21 0.48
N LYS A 97 15.65 -6.99 0.68
CA LYS A 97 14.24 -6.65 0.79
C LYS A 97 13.59 -6.75 -0.61
N ASN A 98 12.46 -7.47 -0.71
CA ASN A 98 11.70 -7.60 -1.96
C ASN A 98 10.30 -7.00 -1.86
N ILE A 99 9.72 -6.93 -0.66
CA ILE A 99 8.47 -6.25 -0.37
C ILE A 99 8.66 -5.47 0.93
N ASP A 100 8.17 -4.22 0.96
CA ASP A 100 8.17 -3.41 2.17
C ASP A 100 7.17 -2.28 2.02
N ARG A 101 6.05 -2.38 2.72
CA ARG A 101 4.98 -1.40 2.62
C ARG A 101 4.19 -1.32 3.92
N ILE A 102 3.95 -0.10 4.36
CA ILE A 102 2.92 0.26 5.34
C ILE A 102 1.92 1.13 4.59
N PHE A 103 0.66 0.78 4.65
CA PHE A 103 -0.42 1.57 4.07
C PHE A 103 -1.57 1.66 5.07
N TYR A 104 -2.07 2.86 5.28
CA TYR A 104 -3.25 3.13 6.09
C TYR A 104 -4.16 4.09 5.35
N GLU A 105 -5.45 3.79 5.27
CA GLU A 105 -6.48 4.68 4.73
C GLU A 105 -7.62 4.81 5.74
N PHE A 106 -8.03 6.04 6.02
CA PHE A 106 -9.29 6.34 6.67
C PHE A 106 -10.17 7.13 5.70
N LYS A 107 -11.43 6.71 5.57
CA LYS A 107 -12.40 7.36 4.71
C LYS A 107 -13.72 7.53 5.43
N ALA A 108 -14.30 8.73 5.30
CA ALA A 108 -15.68 9.04 5.67
C ALA A 108 -16.47 9.44 4.43
N GLY A 109 -17.53 8.71 4.11
CA GLY A 109 -18.45 9.00 3.03
C GLY A 109 -19.83 9.38 3.57
N TYR A 110 -20.38 10.49 3.10
CA TYR A 110 -21.76 10.89 3.34
C TYR A 110 -22.61 10.54 2.13
N ARG A 111 -23.68 9.76 2.34
CA ARG A 111 -24.54 9.26 1.26
C ARG A 111 -25.44 10.37 0.74
N ILE A 112 -25.26 10.72 -0.54
CA ILE A 112 -26.07 11.70 -1.26
C ILE A 112 -27.24 11.00 -1.96
N SER A 113 -26.99 9.79 -2.49
CA SER A 113 -27.98 8.95 -3.14
C SER A 113 -27.63 7.46 -2.95
N PRO A 114 -28.46 6.51 -3.35
CA PRO A 114 -28.15 5.08 -3.20
C PRO A 114 -26.80 4.66 -3.77
N GLN A 115 -26.31 5.33 -4.82
CA GLN A 115 -25.09 5.01 -5.54
C GLN A 115 -23.97 6.05 -5.35
N TRP A 116 -24.26 7.22 -4.77
CA TRP A 116 -23.31 8.32 -4.67
C TRP A 116 -23.05 8.72 -3.23
N ASP A 117 -21.78 8.81 -2.87
CA ASP A 117 -21.31 9.37 -1.61
C ASP A 117 -20.44 10.61 -1.89
N PHE A 118 -20.58 11.67 -1.10
CA PHE A 118 -19.55 12.68 -0.93
C PHE A 118 -18.54 12.13 0.08
N TYR A 119 -17.24 12.14 -0.22
CA TYR A 119 -16.26 11.57 0.65
C TYR A 119 -15.11 12.51 1.00
N GLY A 120 -14.56 12.30 2.21
CA GLY A 120 -13.24 12.72 2.62
C GLY A 120 -12.40 11.51 3.00
N SER A 121 -11.15 11.48 2.57
CA SER A 121 -10.22 10.42 2.94
C SER A 121 -8.82 10.96 3.21
N THR A 122 -8.11 10.25 4.08
CA THR A 122 -6.68 10.43 4.31
C THR A 122 -6.01 9.08 4.19
N ASN A 123 -4.99 8.96 3.35
CA ASN A 123 -4.16 7.77 3.30
C ASN A 123 -2.70 8.12 3.55
N PHE A 124 -2.03 7.22 4.21
CA PHE A 124 -0.62 7.30 4.53
C PHE A 124 0.09 6.05 4.03
N GLN A 125 1.22 6.23 3.35
CA GLN A 125 2.04 5.12 2.87
C GLN A 125 3.50 5.38 3.17
N THR A 126 4.20 4.37 3.69
CA THR A 126 5.65 4.36 3.89
C THR A 126 6.17 2.92 3.91
N GLN A 127 7.38 2.72 4.41
CA GLN A 127 8.07 1.43 4.52
C GLN A 127 8.79 1.30 5.87
N PHE A 128 9.20 0.07 6.23
CA PHE A 128 9.89 -0.24 7.50
C PHE A 128 11.41 -0.08 7.40
N PHE A 129 12.00 -0.59 6.30
CA PHE A 129 13.44 -0.85 6.19
C PHE A 129 14.09 -0.03 5.08
N GLN A 130 15.38 0.12 5.16
CA GLN A 130 16.18 0.71 4.11
C GLN A 130 16.10 -0.13 2.83
N GLY A 131 16.00 0.55 1.68
CA GLY A 131 16.05 -0.05 0.37
C GLY A 131 17.32 0.41 -0.36
N PHE A 132 17.94 -0.51 -1.07
CA PHE A 132 19.17 -0.27 -1.81
C PHE A 132 18.99 -0.62 -3.28
N GLU A 133 19.52 0.20 -4.15
CA GLU A 133 19.75 -0.12 -5.54
C GLU A 133 21.15 -0.73 -5.68
N PHE A 134 21.20 -1.97 -6.17
CA PHE A 134 22.41 -2.77 -6.20
C PHE A 134 23.10 -2.70 -7.56
N GLY A 135 24.44 -2.70 -7.54
CA GLY A 135 25.25 -2.80 -8.76
C GLY A 135 25.36 -1.51 -9.56
N LYS A 136 24.91 -0.38 -9.04
CA LYS A 136 25.23 0.94 -9.62
C LYS A 136 26.74 1.14 -9.57
N LYS A 137 27.30 1.66 -10.68
CA LYS A 137 28.72 2.02 -10.70
C LYS A 137 28.87 3.48 -10.26
N ASN A 138 29.81 3.73 -9.35
CA ASN A 138 30.21 5.09 -8.98
C ASN A 138 30.98 5.75 -10.15
N LYS A 139 31.39 7.01 -9.97
CA LYS A 139 32.19 7.77 -10.97
C LYS A 139 33.52 7.09 -11.35
N LEU A 140 34.01 6.18 -10.54
CA LEU A 140 35.23 5.39 -10.76
C LEU A 140 34.96 4.01 -11.38
N GLY A 141 33.69 3.71 -11.74
CA GLY A 141 33.30 2.40 -12.32
C GLY A 141 33.17 1.29 -11.30
N ILE A 142 33.32 1.55 -10.00
CA ILE A 142 33.24 0.56 -8.92
C ILE A 142 31.77 0.31 -8.58
N PRO A 143 31.28 -0.96 -8.51
CA PRO A 143 29.92 -1.26 -8.06
C PRO A 143 29.73 -0.81 -6.62
N VAL A 144 28.67 -0.05 -6.36
CA VAL A 144 28.28 0.43 -5.05
C VAL A 144 26.78 0.22 -4.85
N ASP A 145 26.42 -0.12 -3.63
CA ASP A 145 25.01 -0.19 -3.25
C ASP A 145 24.54 1.20 -2.83
N SER A 146 23.57 1.75 -3.57
CA SER A 146 23.06 3.09 -3.34
C SER A 146 21.80 3.02 -2.49
N LEU A 147 21.76 3.73 -1.36
CA LEU A 147 20.56 3.87 -0.55
C LEU A 147 19.52 4.68 -1.33
N VAL A 148 18.35 4.08 -1.60
CA VAL A 148 17.28 4.72 -2.36
C VAL A 148 16.02 4.94 -1.53
N SER A 149 15.86 4.26 -0.40
CA SER A 149 14.70 4.45 0.47
C SER A 149 15.01 4.06 1.93
N SER A 150 14.26 4.66 2.87
CA SER A 150 14.35 4.39 4.30
C SER A 150 12.98 4.62 4.95
N ILE A 151 12.84 4.37 6.26
CA ILE A 151 11.61 4.71 6.98
C ILE A 151 11.32 6.21 6.86
N PHE A 152 10.09 6.59 6.49
CA PHE A 152 9.71 7.98 6.18
C PHE A 152 10.55 8.68 5.09
N ALA A 153 11.17 7.89 4.21
CA ALA A 153 11.95 8.41 3.09
C ALA A 153 11.87 7.44 1.88
N PRO A 154 10.75 7.48 1.09
CA PRO A 154 9.64 8.42 1.21
C PRO A 154 8.54 7.96 2.15
N ALA A 155 7.77 8.93 2.68
CA ALA A 155 6.42 8.72 3.16
C ALA A 155 5.46 9.62 2.37
N TYR A 156 4.28 9.10 2.06
CA TYR A 156 3.24 9.82 1.34
C TYR A 156 2.00 9.95 2.22
N LEU A 157 1.52 11.18 2.37
CA LEU A 157 0.23 11.48 2.97
C LEU A 157 -0.65 12.11 1.89
N THR A 158 -1.79 11.48 1.58
CA THR A 158 -2.74 12.03 0.62
C THR A 158 -4.07 12.26 1.30
N THR A 159 -4.49 13.51 1.36
CA THR A 159 -5.83 13.88 1.82
C THR A 159 -6.69 14.25 0.61
N SER A 160 -7.90 13.72 0.51
CA SER A 160 -8.75 13.88 -0.66
C SER A 160 -10.19 14.14 -0.28
N LEU A 161 -10.83 15.05 -1.01
CA LEU A 161 -12.26 15.36 -0.96
C LEU A 161 -12.86 15.17 -2.36
N GLY A 162 -14.03 14.55 -2.44
CA GLY A 162 -14.65 14.32 -3.74
C GLY A 162 -15.90 13.47 -3.71
N LEU A 163 -16.20 12.85 -4.84
CA LEU A 163 -17.36 12.01 -5.05
C LEU A 163 -16.94 10.54 -5.26
N GLU A 164 -17.70 9.64 -4.65
CA GLU A 164 -17.55 8.20 -4.82
C GLU A 164 -18.82 7.61 -5.39
N TYR A 165 -18.71 6.84 -6.47
CA TYR A 165 -19.81 6.18 -7.16
C TYR A 165 -19.72 4.67 -6.97
N HIS A 166 -20.81 4.06 -6.53
CA HIS A 166 -20.98 2.63 -6.30
C HIS A 166 -22.06 2.06 -7.22
N PRO A 167 -21.74 1.64 -8.45
CA PRO A 167 -22.73 0.99 -9.32
C PRO A 167 -23.28 -0.30 -8.71
N ASN A 168 -22.44 -1.01 -7.95
CA ASN A 168 -22.81 -2.23 -7.21
C ASN A 168 -21.87 -2.43 -6.01
N LYS A 169 -21.99 -3.56 -5.31
CA LYS A 169 -21.18 -3.89 -4.13
C LYS A 169 -19.73 -4.26 -4.45
N GLN A 170 -19.43 -4.60 -5.70
CA GLN A 170 -18.13 -5.10 -6.16
C GLN A 170 -17.25 -4.00 -6.75
N ILE A 171 -17.86 -2.91 -7.20
CA ILE A 171 -17.18 -1.85 -7.95
C ILE A 171 -17.45 -0.51 -7.27
N TYR A 172 -16.41 0.27 -7.10
CA TYR A 172 -16.56 1.69 -6.82
C TYR A 172 -15.50 2.52 -7.53
N THR A 173 -15.88 3.75 -7.86
CA THR A 173 -15.00 4.75 -8.48
C THR A 173 -15.00 6.01 -7.63
N ARG A 174 -13.83 6.62 -7.43
CA ARG A 174 -13.66 7.90 -6.74
C ARG A 174 -13.06 8.94 -7.66
N VAL A 175 -13.56 10.15 -7.53
CA VAL A 175 -12.99 11.36 -8.15
C VAL A 175 -12.77 12.38 -7.04
N GLY A 176 -11.52 12.57 -6.68
CA GLY A 176 -11.09 13.52 -5.64
C GLY A 176 -10.56 14.80 -6.28
N VAL A 177 -11.45 15.80 -6.42
CA VAL A 177 -11.09 17.08 -7.05
C VAL A 177 -10.28 18.00 -6.12
N GLY A 178 -10.46 17.88 -4.80
CA GLY A 178 -9.70 18.59 -3.77
C GLY A 178 -8.74 17.65 -3.06
N SER A 179 -7.63 17.28 -3.69
CA SER A 179 -6.66 16.38 -3.10
C SER A 179 -5.30 17.05 -2.92
N LEU A 180 -4.71 16.84 -1.75
CA LEU A 180 -3.36 17.26 -1.40
C LEU A 180 -2.50 16.00 -1.18
N ARG A 181 -1.45 15.83 -1.97
CA ARG A 181 -0.41 14.81 -1.75
C ARG A 181 0.81 15.49 -1.15
N GLN A 182 1.25 15.01 0.00
CA GLN A 182 2.47 15.43 0.68
C GLN A 182 3.47 14.28 0.63
N THR A 183 4.67 14.55 0.15
CA THR A 183 5.80 13.61 0.14
C THR A 183 6.80 14.05 1.17
N PHE A 184 7.15 13.17 2.11
CA PHE A 184 8.13 13.38 3.16
C PHE A 184 9.37 12.55 2.88
N VAL A 185 10.55 13.16 3.03
CA VAL A 185 11.85 12.49 2.87
C VAL A 185 12.74 12.91 4.03
N PHE A 186 12.64 12.21 5.16
CA PHE A 186 13.33 12.57 6.39
C PHE A 186 14.75 11.98 6.54
N ASP A 187 15.17 11.09 5.63
CA ASP A 187 16.56 10.65 5.58
C ASP A 187 17.39 11.64 4.77
N GLU A 188 18.35 12.31 5.42
CA GLU A 188 19.18 13.36 4.84
C GLU A 188 19.99 12.89 3.62
N ARG A 189 20.43 11.63 3.59
CA ARG A 189 21.18 11.06 2.47
C ARG A 189 20.32 10.98 1.21
N ILE A 190 19.03 10.64 1.39
CA ILE A 190 18.04 10.49 0.32
C ILE A 190 17.57 11.89 -0.13
N SER A 191 17.30 12.81 0.81
CA SER A 191 16.85 14.15 0.48
C SER A 191 17.93 14.95 -0.27
N ARG A 192 19.19 14.83 0.14
CA ARG A 192 20.33 15.45 -0.56
C ARG A 192 20.57 14.87 -1.96
N ALA A 193 20.15 13.61 -2.19
CA ALA A 193 20.19 13.01 -3.52
C ALA A 193 19.10 13.55 -4.47
N GLY A 194 18.16 14.37 -3.98
CA GLY A 194 17.08 14.97 -4.77
C GLY A 194 16.05 13.94 -5.26
N LEU A 195 15.91 12.81 -4.57
CA LEU A 195 14.96 11.76 -4.95
C LEU A 195 13.52 12.15 -4.59
N PHE A 196 12.54 11.46 -5.20
CA PHE A 196 11.10 11.61 -4.95
C PHE A 196 10.52 12.99 -5.30
N GLY A 197 11.14 13.68 -6.28
CA GLY A 197 10.66 14.93 -6.85
C GLY A 197 10.72 16.14 -5.90
N LEU A 198 11.60 16.11 -4.90
CA LEU A 198 11.89 17.27 -4.06
C LEU A 198 12.31 18.46 -4.93
N GLU A 199 11.88 19.67 -4.57
CA GLU A 199 12.16 20.87 -5.35
C GLU A 199 13.65 21.22 -5.32
N ARG A 200 14.27 21.01 -4.17
CA ARG A 200 15.70 21.24 -3.97
C ARG A 200 16.34 20.06 -3.24
N PRO A 201 17.58 19.68 -3.56
CA PRO A 201 18.35 18.74 -2.76
C PRO A 201 18.42 19.20 -1.29
N GLY A 202 18.04 18.34 -0.35
CA GLY A 202 17.99 18.65 1.07
C GLY A 202 16.63 19.11 1.60
N ASP A 203 15.66 19.37 0.74
CA ASP A 203 14.27 19.58 1.17
C ASP A 203 13.72 18.26 1.74
N ASN A 204 12.82 18.37 2.73
CA ASN A 204 12.24 17.21 3.39
C ASN A 204 10.76 16.98 3.05
N ILE A 205 10.10 17.99 2.49
CA ILE A 205 8.66 17.96 2.24
C ILE A 205 8.36 18.55 0.87
N ARG A 206 7.48 17.87 0.13
CA ARG A 206 6.90 18.37 -1.10
C ARG A 206 5.39 18.30 -1.03
N ASN A 207 4.72 19.36 -1.48
CA ASN A 207 3.26 19.44 -1.54
C ASN A 207 2.80 19.50 -2.99
N GLN A 208 1.78 18.69 -3.33
CA GLN A 208 1.19 18.64 -4.66
C GLN A 208 -0.33 18.70 -4.55
N PHE A 209 -0.97 19.61 -5.27
CA PHE A 209 -2.41 19.61 -5.45
C PHE A 209 -2.74 18.76 -6.66
N VAL A 210 -3.56 17.74 -6.46
CA VAL A 210 -3.80 16.70 -7.47
C VAL A 210 -5.29 16.41 -7.66
N LEU A 211 -5.66 16.06 -8.87
CA LEU A 211 -6.89 15.32 -9.13
C LEU A 211 -6.61 13.84 -8.88
N GLN A 212 -7.37 13.24 -7.99
CA GLN A 212 -7.28 11.80 -7.71
C GLN A 212 -8.39 11.04 -8.43
N LEU A 213 -8.01 10.06 -9.23
CA LEU A 213 -8.93 9.09 -9.81
C LEU A 213 -8.63 7.71 -9.21
N LEU A 214 -9.67 6.97 -8.84
CA LEU A 214 -9.53 5.62 -8.32
C LEU A 214 -10.69 4.76 -8.80
N LEU A 215 -10.35 3.57 -9.31
CA LEU A 215 -11.29 2.50 -9.63
C LEU A 215 -10.92 1.28 -8.81
N ASN A 216 -11.87 0.69 -8.11
CA ASN A 216 -11.69 -0.56 -7.38
C ASN A 216 -12.72 -1.58 -7.81
N VAL A 217 -12.25 -2.80 -8.04
CA VAL A 217 -13.08 -3.97 -8.35
C VAL A 217 -12.68 -5.08 -7.40
N GLU A 218 -13.64 -5.64 -6.66
CA GLU A 218 -13.43 -6.79 -5.78
C GLU A 218 -14.55 -7.80 -5.97
N ARG A 219 -14.20 -9.01 -6.42
CA ARG A 219 -15.18 -10.08 -6.64
C ARG A 219 -14.55 -11.46 -6.53
N ASP A 220 -15.37 -12.41 -6.16
CA ASP A 220 -15.02 -13.82 -6.31
C ASP A 220 -15.21 -14.22 -7.77
N ILE A 221 -14.13 -14.69 -8.41
CA ILE A 221 -14.13 -15.15 -9.81
C ILE A 221 -14.37 -16.65 -9.91
N PHE A 222 -14.01 -17.40 -8.84
CA PHE A 222 -14.34 -18.80 -8.61
C PHE A 222 -14.64 -19.00 -7.12
N GLU A 223 -15.19 -20.14 -6.74
CA GLU A 223 -15.61 -20.46 -5.36
C GLU A 223 -14.52 -20.20 -4.31
N ASN A 224 -13.25 -20.47 -4.65
CA ASN A 224 -12.10 -20.28 -3.74
C ASN A 224 -11.12 -19.23 -4.22
N VAL A 225 -11.46 -18.41 -5.23
CA VAL A 225 -10.58 -17.42 -5.83
C VAL A 225 -11.21 -16.04 -5.79
N ASN A 226 -10.68 -15.18 -4.94
CA ASN A 226 -11.03 -13.78 -4.86
C ASN A 226 -10.05 -12.96 -5.69
N MET A 227 -10.57 -12.04 -6.51
CA MET A 227 -9.81 -11.05 -7.26
C MET A 227 -10.12 -9.66 -6.70
N LYS A 228 -9.06 -8.91 -6.40
CA LYS A 228 -9.12 -7.49 -6.06
C LYS A 228 -8.20 -6.72 -7.00
N ALA A 229 -8.77 -5.83 -7.80
CA ALA A 229 -8.05 -4.96 -8.71
C ALA A 229 -8.30 -3.50 -8.34
N ARG A 230 -7.25 -2.70 -8.30
CA ARG A 230 -7.32 -1.28 -7.99
C ARG A 230 -6.45 -0.50 -8.97
N TYR A 231 -7.05 0.44 -9.66
CA TYR A 231 -6.35 1.44 -10.43
C TYR A 231 -6.45 2.79 -9.75
N SER A 232 -5.34 3.50 -9.62
CA SER A 232 -5.33 4.87 -9.12
C SER A 232 -4.45 5.75 -10.00
N SER A 233 -4.89 6.98 -10.21
CA SER A 233 -4.12 8.01 -10.90
C SER A 233 -4.15 9.30 -10.08
N LEU A 234 -3.01 9.97 -10.01
CA LEU A 234 -2.87 11.31 -9.43
C LEU A 234 -2.37 12.23 -10.54
N ILE A 235 -3.14 13.26 -10.83
CA ILE A 235 -2.83 14.25 -11.87
C ILE A 235 -2.52 15.57 -11.17
N ASP A 236 -1.26 16.00 -11.24
CA ASP A 236 -0.82 17.25 -10.62
C ASP A 236 -1.37 18.45 -11.40
N TYR A 237 -2.17 19.30 -10.75
CA TYR A 237 -2.81 20.45 -11.39
C TYR A 237 -1.81 21.45 -11.98
N PHE A 238 -0.62 21.57 -11.38
CA PHE A 238 0.42 22.51 -11.84
C PHE A 238 1.36 21.92 -12.88
N ARG A 239 1.24 20.59 -13.16
CA ARG A 239 2.06 19.86 -14.11
C ARG A 239 1.26 19.16 -15.19
N VAL A 240 -0.02 19.50 -15.35
CA VAL A 240 -0.87 18.96 -16.42
C VAL A 240 -0.25 19.27 -17.78
N GLY A 241 -0.14 18.24 -18.63
CA GLY A 241 0.48 18.34 -19.96
C GLY A 241 2.01 18.20 -19.96
N LEU A 242 2.65 18.14 -18.79
CA LEU A 242 4.07 17.79 -18.69
C LEU A 242 4.24 16.26 -18.57
N PRO A 243 5.36 15.70 -19.05
CA PRO A 243 5.62 14.25 -18.99
C PRO A 243 5.60 13.68 -17.57
N ASN A 244 5.87 14.50 -16.55
CA ASN A 244 5.96 14.14 -15.14
C ASN A 244 4.73 14.58 -14.30
N GLY A 245 3.61 14.92 -14.95
CA GLY A 245 2.40 15.41 -14.26
C GLY A 245 1.45 14.33 -13.76
N ILE A 246 1.64 13.07 -14.16
CA ILE A 246 0.67 12.00 -13.88
C ILE A 246 1.37 10.79 -13.26
N VAL A 247 0.87 10.37 -12.10
CA VAL A 247 1.25 9.12 -11.46
C VAL A 247 0.17 8.08 -11.75
N HIS A 248 0.55 6.90 -12.17
CA HIS A 248 -0.34 5.76 -12.41
C HIS A 248 0.06 4.58 -11.54
N ARG A 249 -0.93 3.93 -10.94
CA ARG A 249 -0.73 2.69 -10.21
C ARG A 249 -1.88 1.72 -10.45
N PHE A 250 -1.55 0.51 -10.84
CA PHE A 250 -2.47 -0.60 -10.96
C PHE A 250 -1.98 -1.73 -10.06
N ASP A 251 -2.82 -2.14 -9.11
CA ASP A 251 -2.60 -3.27 -8.23
C ASP A 251 -3.63 -4.36 -8.55
N ALA A 252 -3.19 -5.59 -8.77
CA ALA A 252 -4.04 -6.76 -8.91
C ALA A 252 -3.63 -7.83 -7.91
N ASN A 253 -4.58 -8.34 -7.15
CA ASN A 253 -4.41 -9.40 -6.17
C ASN A 253 -5.39 -10.52 -6.46
N PHE A 254 -4.87 -11.75 -6.58
CA PHE A 254 -5.65 -12.96 -6.63
C PHE A 254 -5.34 -13.79 -5.39
N THR A 255 -6.34 -14.00 -4.54
CA THR A 255 -6.21 -14.85 -3.35
C THR A 255 -6.95 -16.16 -3.60
N MET A 256 -6.19 -17.24 -3.64
CA MET A 256 -6.68 -18.61 -3.86
C MET A 256 -6.64 -19.36 -2.53
N LYS A 257 -7.80 -19.68 -1.96
CA LYS A 257 -7.93 -20.39 -0.70
C LYS A 257 -7.80 -21.91 -0.97
N VAL A 258 -6.73 -22.52 -0.42
CA VAL A 258 -6.55 -23.97 -0.47
C VAL A 258 -7.36 -24.61 0.66
N ASN A 259 -7.27 -24.05 1.88
CA ASN A 259 -8.09 -24.42 3.03
C ASN A 259 -8.17 -23.23 4.02
N LYS A 260 -8.68 -23.47 5.24
CA LYS A 260 -8.84 -22.41 6.25
C LYS A 260 -7.51 -21.81 6.77
N TYR A 261 -6.38 -22.48 6.55
CA TYR A 261 -5.05 -22.05 7.02
C TYR A 261 -4.08 -21.77 5.89
N LEU A 262 -4.29 -22.33 4.69
CA LEU A 262 -3.36 -22.26 3.57
C LEU A 262 -3.99 -21.48 2.43
N SER A 263 -3.27 -20.50 1.92
CA SER A 263 -3.65 -19.73 0.75
C SER A 263 -2.46 -19.50 -0.18
N THR A 264 -2.78 -19.35 -1.47
CA THR A 264 -1.84 -18.88 -2.48
C THR A 264 -2.27 -17.49 -2.91
N ASN A 265 -1.33 -16.56 -3.01
CA ASN A 265 -1.58 -15.19 -3.43
C ASN A 265 -0.71 -14.86 -4.63
N LEU A 266 -1.33 -14.34 -5.68
CA LEU A 266 -0.65 -13.73 -6.82
C LEU A 266 -0.92 -12.22 -6.75
N GLN A 267 0.13 -11.45 -6.54
CA GLN A 267 0.10 -9.99 -6.55
C GLN A 267 0.85 -9.48 -7.78
N ALA A 268 0.24 -8.57 -8.52
CA ALA A 268 0.88 -7.85 -9.61
C ALA A 268 0.69 -6.34 -9.40
N VAL A 269 1.75 -5.57 -9.60
CA VAL A 269 1.75 -4.10 -9.51
C VAL A 269 2.37 -3.55 -10.78
N LEU A 270 1.65 -2.67 -11.46
CA LEU A 270 2.17 -1.84 -12.54
C LEU A 270 2.13 -0.38 -12.07
N PHE A 271 3.27 0.28 -12.07
CA PHE A 271 3.44 1.58 -11.45
C PHE A 271 4.28 2.50 -12.33
N LYS A 272 3.86 3.76 -12.43
CA LYS A 272 4.62 4.84 -13.03
C LYS A 272 4.48 6.08 -12.17
N ASP A 273 5.59 6.53 -11.60
CA ASP A 273 5.72 7.82 -10.92
C ASP A 273 6.97 8.49 -11.47
N PRO A 274 6.82 9.47 -12.37
CA PRO A 274 7.96 10.14 -13.02
C PRO A 274 8.91 10.85 -12.06
N ASP A 275 8.46 11.11 -10.81
CA ASP A 275 9.31 11.65 -9.76
C ASP A 275 10.23 10.58 -9.11
N GLN A 276 9.97 9.29 -9.39
CA GLN A 276 10.79 8.17 -8.96
C GLN A 276 11.57 7.56 -10.14
N ASP A 277 10.86 7.26 -11.23
CA ASP A 277 11.42 6.69 -12.44
C ASP A 277 10.53 7.09 -13.64
N PRO A 278 11.08 7.58 -14.75
CA PRO A 278 10.30 7.95 -15.93
C PRO A 278 9.63 6.76 -16.61
N ASP A 279 10.13 5.55 -16.40
CA ASP A 279 9.64 4.34 -17.03
C ASP A 279 8.60 3.62 -16.17
N TRP A 280 7.85 2.71 -16.80
CA TRP A 280 6.92 1.84 -16.11
C TRP A 280 7.67 0.79 -15.28
N GLN A 281 7.30 0.67 -14.02
CA GLN A 281 7.82 -0.33 -13.11
C GLN A 281 6.80 -1.46 -12.97
N PHE A 282 7.24 -2.69 -13.05
CA PHE A 282 6.41 -3.89 -12.88
C PHE A 282 6.96 -4.77 -11.76
N SER A 283 6.07 -5.25 -10.91
CA SER A 283 6.38 -6.22 -9.87
C SER A 283 5.32 -7.30 -9.85
N GLN A 284 5.73 -8.56 -9.79
CA GLN A 284 4.86 -9.71 -9.63
C GLN A 284 5.41 -10.63 -8.54
N VAL A 285 4.54 -11.04 -7.62
CA VAL A 285 4.87 -11.96 -6.54
C VAL A 285 3.81 -13.05 -6.48
N LEU A 286 4.22 -14.29 -6.67
CA LEU A 286 3.42 -15.48 -6.37
C LEU A 286 3.91 -16.06 -5.05
N SER A 287 3.03 -16.21 -4.08
CA SER A 287 3.38 -16.70 -2.75
C SER A 287 2.37 -17.72 -2.24
N MET A 288 2.85 -18.69 -1.48
CA MET A 288 2.02 -19.63 -0.72
C MET A 288 2.35 -19.49 0.76
N GLY A 289 1.35 -19.48 1.62
CA GLY A 289 1.61 -19.26 3.02
C GLY A 289 0.46 -19.65 3.94
N LEU A 290 0.77 -19.60 5.23
CA LEU A 290 -0.19 -19.77 6.30
C LEU A 290 -0.89 -18.44 6.58
N VAL A 291 -2.21 -18.49 6.72
CA VAL A 291 -3.05 -17.34 7.03
C VAL A 291 -3.85 -17.61 8.30
N TYR A 292 -3.94 -16.58 9.14
CA TYR A 292 -4.87 -16.50 10.26
C TYR A 292 -5.83 -15.35 10.02
N ARG A 293 -7.14 -15.63 10.03
CA ARG A 293 -8.19 -14.64 9.77
C ARG A 293 -9.25 -14.65 10.84
N ILE A 294 -9.68 -13.45 11.26
CA ILE A 294 -10.84 -13.22 12.14
C ILE A 294 -11.72 -12.18 11.47
N SER A 295 -13.02 -12.48 11.31
CA SER A 295 -14.04 -11.55 10.81
C SER A 295 -15.17 -11.45 11.84
N LYS A 296 -15.60 -10.22 12.18
CA LYS A 296 -16.69 -9.93 13.12
C LYS A 296 -17.70 -8.97 12.51
#